data_e504c8f010a29672c0094b342d822b29
#
_entry.id   e504c8f010a29672c0094b342d822b29
#
_cell.length_a   1.000
_cell.length_b   1.000
_cell.length_c   1.000
_cell.angle_alpha   90.00
_cell.angle_beta   90.00
_cell.angle_gamma   90.00
#
_symmetry.space_group_name_H-M   'P 1'
#
loop_
_entity.id
_entity.type
_entity.pdbx_description
1 polymer ?
#
loop_
_entity_poly.entity_id
_entity_poly.type
_entity_poly.pdbx_seq_one_letter_code
_entity_poly.pdbx_strand_id
1 'polypeptide(L)'
;MIEQGNQVLKTLGYTENSKKHAIKVAEHAAEILKITGADAHQIELAQIAGYMHDIGNCINRQDHAHSGAILTYSILKELDMPISDRLTIVTAIGHHDEKTGTALDPVSAALILADKTDVRRNRVQNPVIANFDIHDRVNYAALSSSLEFKTEKKIIQMNLELDDSMCTVMDYFGIFLERMMMCRRAAEVLGWRFKLVANGSKLC
;
A
#
# COMPACT_ATOMS: atom_id res chain seq x y z
N MET A 1 13.95 -10.33 7.53
CA MET A 1 12.83 -10.73 6.68
C MET A 1 12.53 -9.70 5.58
N ILE A 2 12.31 -8.41 5.88
CA ILE A 2 12.01 -7.37 4.86
C ILE A 2 13.08 -7.32 3.77
N GLU A 3 14.35 -7.17 4.11
CA GLU A 3 15.44 -7.11 3.11
C GLU A 3 15.59 -8.42 2.32
N GLN A 4 15.37 -9.57 2.97
CA GLN A 4 15.36 -10.86 2.27
C GLN A 4 14.19 -10.94 1.27
N GLY A 5 13.00 -10.49 1.67
CA GLY A 5 11.84 -10.41 0.79
C GLY A 5 12.12 -9.50 -0.42
N ASN A 6 12.71 -8.33 -0.19
CA ASN A 6 13.08 -7.42 -1.28
C ASN A 6 14.10 -8.06 -2.25
N GLN A 7 15.06 -8.84 -1.75
CA GLN A 7 16.01 -9.57 -2.60
C GLN A 7 15.31 -10.64 -3.46
N VAL A 8 14.33 -11.35 -2.89
CA VAL A 8 13.49 -12.30 -3.65
C VAL A 8 12.74 -11.59 -4.76
N LEU A 9 12.07 -10.48 -4.44
CA LEU A 9 11.31 -9.68 -5.41
C LEU A 9 12.20 -9.14 -6.53
N LYS A 10 13.40 -8.66 -6.20
CA LYS A 10 14.38 -8.21 -7.18
C LYS A 10 14.77 -9.31 -8.15
N THR A 11 15.02 -10.52 -7.64
CA THR A 11 15.36 -11.68 -8.49
C THR A 11 14.22 -12.08 -9.42
N LEU A 12 12.97 -11.87 -8.98
CA LEU A 12 11.77 -12.18 -9.75
C LEU A 12 11.31 -11.01 -10.67
N GLY A 13 12.00 -9.87 -10.65
CA GLY A 13 11.66 -8.71 -11.49
C GLY A 13 10.52 -7.84 -10.97
N TYR A 14 10.13 -7.98 -9.70
CA TYR A 14 9.10 -7.13 -9.08
C TYR A 14 9.66 -5.79 -8.57
N THR A 15 8.74 -4.86 -8.31
CA THR A 15 9.07 -3.56 -7.70
C THR A 15 9.66 -3.71 -6.29
N GLU A 16 10.38 -2.69 -5.85
CA GLU A 16 11.06 -2.61 -4.56
C GLU A 16 10.04 -2.59 -3.40
N ASN A 17 10.24 -3.51 -2.44
CA ASN A 17 9.52 -3.58 -1.17
C ASN A 17 10.54 -3.69 -0.02
N SER A 18 11.46 -2.74 0.03
CA SER A 18 12.53 -2.66 1.03
C SER A 18 12.03 -2.10 2.36
N LYS A 19 12.93 -2.06 3.34
CA LYS A 19 12.70 -1.37 4.62
C LYS A 19 12.26 0.08 4.43
N LYS A 20 12.74 0.77 3.38
CA LYS A 20 12.33 2.15 3.07
C LYS A 20 10.85 2.25 2.71
N HIS A 21 10.35 1.32 1.89
CA HIS A 21 8.91 1.24 1.60
C HIS A 21 8.11 0.92 2.86
N ALA A 22 8.54 -0.08 3.64
CA ALA A 22 7.86 -0.48 4.88
C ALA A 22 7.74 0.68 5.88
N ILE A 23 8.81 1.46 6.09
CA ILE A 23 8.78 2.65 6.96
C ILE A 23 7.79 3.68 6.42
N LYS A 24 7.84 3.98 5.11
CA LYS A 24 6.95 4.95 4.50
C LYS A 24 5.48 4.55 4.63
N VAL A 25 5.16 3.27 4.39
CA VAL A 25 3.79 2.77 4.56
C VAL A 25 3.34 2.86 6.01
N ALA A 26 4.22 2.54 6.97
CA ALA A 26 3.93 2.67 8.40
C ALA A 26 3.60 4.13 8.80
N GLU A 27 4.44 5.07 8.36
CA GLU A 27 4.24 6.50 8.64
C GLU A 27 2.95 7.05 8.01
N HIS A 28 2.69 6.70 6.74
CA HIS A 28 1.48 7.14 6.05
C HIS A 28 0.21 6.51 6.63
N ALA A 29 0.23 5.23 7.04
CA ALA A 29 -0.92 4.61 7.69
C ALA A 29 -1.27 5.30 9.01
N ALA A 30 -0.26 5.62 9.82
CA ALA A 30 -0.42 6.39 11.05
C ALA A 30 -0.98 7.80 10.78
N GLU A 31 -0.45 8.50 9.76
CA GLU A 31 -0.91 9.83 9.37
C GLU A 31 -2.37 9.82 8.90
N ILE A 32 -2.75 8.85 8.06
CA ILE A 32 -4.14 8.67 7.59
C ILE A 32 -5.09 8.55 8.77
N LEU A 33 -4.80 7.66 9.73
CA LEU A 33 -5.64 7.46 10.90
C LEU A 33 -5.70 8.71 11.80
N LYS A 34 -4.58 9.38 11.99
CA LYS A 34 -4.54 10.63 12.75
C LYS A 34 -5.44 11.71 12.13
N ILE A 35 -5.39 11.88 10.81
CA ILE A 35 -6.21 12.88 10.10
C ILE A 35 -7.69 12.48 10.10
N THR A 36 -7.99 11.19 10.03
CA THR A 36 -9.37 10.69 10.00
C THR A 36 -10.00 10.55 11.38
N GLY A 37 -9.26 10.83 12.46
CA GLY A 37 -9.76 10.96 13.81
C GLY A 37 -9.76 9.68 14.63
N ALA A 38 -8.89 8.72 14.30
CA ALA A 38 -8.68 7.52 15.10
C ALA A 38 -7.96 7.83 16.42
N ASP A 39 -8.10 6.96 17.40
CA ASP A 39 -7.37 7.06 18.66
C ASP A 39 -5.89 6.68 18.52
N ALA A 40 -5.08 7.01 19.55
CA ALA A 40 -3.65 6.76 19.54
C ALA A 40 -3.29 5.27 19.42
N HIS A 41 -4.12 4.39 19.99
CA HIS A 41 -3.90 2.95 19.95
C HIS A 41 -4.09 2.40 18.53
N GLN A 42 -5.17 2.78 17.84
CA GLN A 42 -5.40 2.40 16.45
C GLN A 42 -4.28 2.92 15.52
N ILE A 43 -3.78 4.13 15.77
CA ILE A 43 -2.67 4.71 15.00
C ILE A 43 -1.41 3.85 15.17
N GLU A 44 -1.08 3.40 16.37
CA GLU A 44 0.06 2.53 16.64
C GLU A 44 -0.10 1.17 15.94
N LEU A 45 -1.28 0.55 16.02
CA LEU A 45 -1.55 -0.72 15.33
C LEU A 45 -1.39 -0.60 13.82
N ALA A 46 -1.86 0.50 13.21
CA ALA A 46 -1.69 0.76 11.79
C ALA A 46 -0.22 0.95 11.40
N GLN A 47 0.56 1.61 12.26
CA GLN A 47 2.00 1.78 12.05
C GLN A 47 2.73 0.45 12.06
N ILE A 48 2.42 -0.44 13.01
CA ILE A 48 2.99 -1.79 13.09
C ILE A 48 2.57 -2.60 11.86
N ALA A 49 1.28 -2.59 11.51
CA ALA A 49 0.77 -3.29 10.33
C ALA A 49 1.47 -2.81 9.05
N GLY A 50 1.62 -1.50 8.88
CA GLY A 50 2.32 -0.89 7.74
C GLY A 50 3.79 -1.31 7.64
N TYR A 51 4.49 -1.40 8.77
CA TYR A 51 5.88 -1.84 8.78
C TYR A 51 6.04 -3.32 8.42
N MET A 52 5.09 -4.17 8.79
CA MET A 52 5.18 -5.63 8.66
C MET A 52 4.42 -6.20 7.46
N HIS A 53 3.62 -5.41 6.73
CA HIS A 53 2.66 -5.93 5.75
C HIS A 53 3.27 -6.85 4.69
N ASP A 54 4.48 -6.57 4.26
CA ASP A 54 5.16 -7.24 3.15
C ASP A 54 6.20 -8.29 3.58
N ILE A 55 6.30 -8.63 4.89
CA ILE A 55 7.30 -9.60 5.34
C ILE A 55 7.12 -10.99 4.74
N GLY A 56 5.91 -11.35 4.28
CA GLY A 56 5.62 -12.61 3.61
C GLY A 56 6.35 -12.79 2.28
N ASN A 57 6.81 -11.71 1.65
CA ASN A 57 7.64 -11.78 0.45
C ASN A 57 8.98 -12.53 0.67
N CYS A 58 9.41 -12.71 1.91
CA CYS A 58 10.58 -13.56 2.21
C CYS A 58 10.31 -15.06 1.99
N ILE A 59 9.06 -15.45 1.91
CA ILE A 59 8.63 -16.82 1.59
C ILE A 59 8.32 -16.90 0.09
N ASN A 60 7.33 -16.12 -0.37
CA ASN A 60 6.92 -16.07 -1.77
C ASN A 60 6.11 -14.80 -2.04
N ARG A 61 6.19 -14.26 -3.27
CA ARG A 61 5.31 -13.17 -3.72
C ARG A 61 3.85 -13.59 -3.78
N GLN A 62 3.58 -14.81 -4.26
CA GLN A 62 2.24 -15.36 -4.24
C GLN A 62 1.79 -15.58 -2.78
N ASP A 63 0.58 -15.13 -2.45
CA ASP A 63 0.01 -15.21 -1.10
C ASP A 63 0.85 -14.54 0.01
N HIS A 64 1.69 -13.56 -0.35
CA HIS A 64 2.55 -12.85 0.61
C HIS A 64 1.77 -12.18 1.76
N ALA A 65 0.54 -11.71 1.49
CA ALA A 65 -0.33 -11.12 2.51
C ALA A 65 -0.71 -12.16 3.58
N HIS A 66 -1.12 -13.35 3.18
CA HIS A 66 -1.50 -14.42 4.11
C HIS A 66 -0.30 -14.97 4.87
N SER A 67 0.79 -15.28 4.17
CA SER A 67 2.03 -15.74 4.82
C SER A 67 2.63 -14.66 5.73
N GLY A 68 2.56 -13.39 5.34
CA GLY A 68 2.96 -12.24 6.14
C GLY A 68 2.15 -12.10 7.42
N ALA A 69 0.83 -12.28 7.34
CA ALA A 69 -0.06 -12.27 8.51
C ALA A 69 0.30 -13.36 9.53
N ILE A 70 0.56 -14.60 9.05
CA ILE A 70 0.95 -15.73 9.90
C ILE A 70 2.31 -15.47 10.57
N LEU A 71 3.29 -14.98 9.83
CA LEU A 71 4.61 -14.63 10.36
C LEU A 71 4.50 -13.50 11.40
N THR A 72 3.72 -12.46 11.10
CA THR A 72 3.48 -11.35 12.02
C THR A 72 2.83 -11.82 13.31
N TYR A 73 1.81 -12.69 13.24
CA TYR A 73 1.17 -13.24 14.43
C TYR A 73 2.19 -13.93 15.35
N SER A 74 3.09 -14.73 14.79
CA SER A 74 4.11 -15.45 15.55
C SER A 74 5.10 -14.47 16.20
N ILE A 75 5.59 -13.48 15.48
CA ILE A 75 6.51 -12.47 16.00
C ILE A 75 5.87 -11.67 17.15
N LEU A 76 4.65 -11.17 16.93
CA LEU A 76 3.97 -10.36 17.94
C LEU A 76 3.55 -11.18 19.17
N LYS A 77 3.35 -12.50 19.01
CA LYS A 77 3.13 -13.41 20.13
C LYS A 77 4.38 -13.55 20.98
N GLU A 78 5.56 -13.66 20.39
CA GLU A 78 6.85 -13.72 21.11
C GLU A 78 7.18 -12.41 21.84
N LEU A 79 6.58 -11.29 21.39
CA LEU A 79 6.70 -9.97 22.02
C LEU A 79 5.59 -9.71 23.08
N ASP A 80 4.85 -10.73 23.49
CA ASP A 80 3.76 -10.65 24.48
C ASP A 80 2.67 -9.62 24.17
N MET A 81 2.49 -9.25 22.89
CA MET A 81 1.42 -8.33 22.48
C MET A 81 0.03 -8.93 22.79
N PRO A 82 -0.94 -8.14 23.29
CA PRO A 82 -2.31 -8.60 23.51
C PRO A 82 -2.93 -9.25 22.29
N ILE A 83 -3.74 -10.31 22.50
CA ILE A 83 -4.32 -11.07 21.38
C ILE A 83 -5.24 -10.23 20.49
N SER A 84 -6.00 -9.29 21.07
CA SER A 84 -6.86 -8.36 20.33
C SER A 84 -6.06 -7.56 19.29
N ASP A 85 -4.93 -7.02 19.73
CA ASP A 85 -4.07 -6.16 18.91
C ASP A 85 -3.38 -6.97 17.80
N ARG A 86 -2.89 -8.18 18.17
CA ARG A 86 -2.35 -9.11 17.17
C ARG A 86 -3.36 -9.44 16.08
N LEU A 87 -4.62 -9.73 16.47
CA LEU A 87 -5.66 -10.06 15.50
C LEU A 87 -5.98 -8.87 14.59
N THR A 88 -6.06 -7.65 15.10
CA THR A 88 -6.25 -6.44 14.29
C THR A 88 -5.12 -6.27 13.27
N ILE A 89 -3.86 -6.39 13.71
CA ILE A 89 -2.70 -6.23 12.82
C ILE A 89 -2.68 -7.32 11.74
N VAL A 90 -2.84 -8.59 12.11
CA VAL A 90 -2.77 -9.70 11.14
C VAL A 90 -3.95 -9.70 10.17
N THR A 91 -5.13 -9.25 10.62
CA THR A 91 -6.28 -9.06 9.73
C THR A 91 -5.98 -7.98 8.70
N ALA A 92 -5.43 -6.83 9.12
CA ALA A 92 -5.04 -5.77 8.20
C ALA A 92 -4.01 -6.26 7.17
N ILE A 93 -2.97 -6.98 7.63
CA ILE A 93 -1.94 -7.55 6.75
C ILE A 93 -2.54 -8.60 5.80
N GLY A 94 -3.35 -9.53 6.30
CA GLY A 94 -3.94 -10.59 5.48
C GLY A 94 -4.87 -10.07 4.37
N HIS A 95 -5.42 -8.87 4.54
CA HIS A 95 -6.38 -8.26 3.64
C HIS A 95 -5.83 -7.09 2.80
N HIS A 96 -4.50 -6.86 2.78
CA HIS A 96 -3.95 -5.71 2.05
C HIS A 96 -3.73 -5.95 0.55
N ASP A 97 -3.66 -7.21 0.09
CA ASP A 97 -3.48 -7.52 -1.34
C ASP A 97 -4.79 -7.32 -2.12
N GLU A 98 -4.73 -6.62 -3.26
CA GLU A 98 -5.90 -6.27 -4.06
C GLU A 98 -6.65 -7.46 -4.67
N LYS A 99 -5.97 -8.61 -4.83
CA LYS A 99 -6.57 -9.82 -5.42
C LYS A 99 -7.42 -10.60 -4.43
N THR A 100 -7.09 -10.54 -3.15
CA THR A 100 -7.69 -11.42 -2.13
C THR A 100 -8.29 -10.67 -0.94
N GLY A 101 -8.01 -9.37 -0.82
CA GLY A 101 -8.33 -8.59 0.36
C GLY A 101 -9.35 -7.47 0.16
N THR A 102 -9.73 -6.88 1.28
CA THR A 102 -10.56 -5.68 1.36
C THR A 102 -10.37 -5.00 2.72
N ALA A 103 -10.70 -3.71 2.83
CA ALA A 103 -10.71 -3.01 4.11
C ALA A 103 -11.86 -3.52 4.99
N LEU A 104 -11.57 -3.92 6.24
CA LEU A 104 -12.54 -4.44 7.20
C LEU A 104 -12.74 -3.51 8.41
N ASP A 105 -11.72 -2.72 8.73
CA ASP A 105 -11.65 -1.83 9.88
C ASP A 105 -10.75 -0.61 9.57
N PRO A 106 -10.66 0.40 10.43
CA PRO A 106 -9.84 1.57 10.19
C PRO A 106 -8.34 1.26 9.98
N VAL A 107 -7.80 0.25 10.67
CA VAL A 107 -6.38 -0.13 10.57
C VAL A 107 -6.08 -0.73 9.20
N SER A 108 -6.90 -1.68 8.74
CA SER A 108 -6.79 -2.27 7.40
C SER A 108 -7.01 -1.24 6.29
N ALA A 109 -7.95 -0.31 6.48
CA ALA A 109 -8.21 0.77 5.53
C ALA A 109 -7.00 1.71 5.39
N ALA A 110 -6.39 2.10 6.50
CA ALA A 110 -5.23 2.96 6.50
C ALA A 110 -4.01 2.28 5.85
N LEU A 111 -3.78 1.00 6.17
CA LEU A 111 -2.72 0.20 5.54
C LEU A 111 -2.89 0.14 4.03
N ILE A 112 -4.10 -0.19 3.56
CA ILE A 112 -4.41 -0.27 2.12
C ILE A 112 -4.15 1.06 1.42
N LEU A 113 -4.67 2.16 1.97
CA LEU A 113 -4.44 3.50 1.39
C LEU A 113 -2.95 3.85 1.37
N ALA A 114 -2.22 3.60 2.45
CA ALA A 114 -0.80 3.92 2.54
C ALA A 114 0.05 3.12 1.54
N ASP A 115 -0.20 1.82 1.41
CA ASP A 115 0.54 0.95 0.50
C ASP A 115 0.18 1.21 -0.97
N LYS A 116 -1.13 1.19 -1.30
CA LYS A 116 -1.59 1.24 -2.70
C LYS A 116 -1.38 2.61 -3.35
N THR A 117 -1.19 3.67 -2.58
CA THR A 117 -0.87 5.01 -3.09
C THR A 117 0.62 5.33 -3.10
N ASP A 118 1.49 4.44 -2.61
CA ASP A 118 2.95 4.60 -2.72
C ASP A 118 3.46 4.18 -4.11
N VAL A 119 3.09 4.95 -5.11
CA VAL A 119 3.53 4.75 -6.50
C VAL A 119 4.71 5.66 -6.79
N ARG A 120 5.86 5.10 -7.13
CA ARG A 120 7.09 5.86 -7.37
C ARG A 120 7.98 5.20 -8.42
N ARG A 121 8.53 6.01 -9.32
CA ARG A 121 9.49 5.59 -10.36
C ARG A 121 10.67 4.78 -9.80
N ASN A 122 11.20 5.20 -8.66
CA ASN A 122 12.40 4.57 -8.05
C ASN A 122 12.12 3.23 -7.35
N ARG A 123 10.89 2.72 -7.39
CA ARG A 123 10.56 1.36 -6.97
C ARG A 123 10.79 0.33 -8.07
N VAL A 124 10.94 0.75 -9.32
CA VAL A 124 11.32 -0.17 -10.42
C VAL A 124 12.75 -0.62 -10.22
N GLN A 125 12.97 -1.93 -10.14
CA GLN A 125 14.28 -2.54 -9.87
C GLN A 125 15.00 -2.99 -11.14
N ASN A 126 14.31 -3.07 -12.27
CA ASN A 126 14.90 -3.41 -13.57
C ASN A 126 15.83 -2.26 -14.00
N PRO A 127 17.13 -2.50 -14.24
CA PRO A 127 18.07 -1.44 -14.61
C PRO A 127 18.02 -1.05 -16.10
N VAL A 128 17.33 -1.82 -16.93
CA VAL A 128 17.36 -1.67 -18.39
C VAL A 128 15.96 -1.31 -18.90
N ILE A 129 15.74 -0.05 -19.26
CA ILE A 129 14.44 0.46 -19.71
C ILE A 129 13.91 -0.31 -20.94
N ALA A 130 14.78 -0.74 -21.84
CA ALA A 130 14.39 -1.52 -23.01
C ALA A 130 13.77 -2.89 -22.67
N ASN A 131 14.00 -3.40 -21.47
CA ASN A 131 13.48 -4.68 -20.97
C ASN A 131 12.24 -4.50 -20.05
N PHE A 132 11.73 -3.28 -19.92
CA PHE A 132 10.56 -3.01 -19.10
C PHE A 132 9.33 -3.76 -19.64
N ASP A 133 8.71 -4.55 -18.78
CA ASP A 133 7.36 -5.04 -19.02
C ASP A 133 6.33 -3.90 -18.82
N ILE A 134 5.05 -4.20 -18.94
CA ILE A 134 4.01 -3.21 -18.75
C ILE A 134 3.94 -2.69 -17.30
N HIS A 135 4.21 -3.53 -16.31
CA HIS A 135 4.23 -3.13 -14.90
C HIS A 135 5.40 -2.21 -14.60
N ASP A 136 6.59 -2.52 -15.14
CA ASP A 136 7.77 -1.65 -15.03
C ASP A 136 7.51 -0.29 -15.65
N ARG A 137 6.97 -0.26 -16.87
CA ARG A 137 6.68 1.00 -17.57
C ARG A 137 5.71 1.88 -16.82
N VAL A 138 4.61 1.30 -16.33
CA VAL A 138 3.57 2.04 -15.61
C VAL A 138 4.10 2.57 -14.26
N ASN A 139 4.86 1.77 -13.51
CA ASN A 139 5.48 2.24 -12.27
C ASN A 139 6.57 3.29 -12.53
N TYR A 140 7.38 3.12 -13.58
CA TYR A 140 8.43 4.05 -13.95
C TYR A 140 7.88 5.37 -14.47
N ALA A 141 6.71 5.37 -15.12
CA ALA A 141 6.03 6.57 -15.58
C ALA A 141 5.57 7.47 -14.43
N ALA A 142 5.39 6.93 -13.22
CA ALA A 142 4.96 7.74 -12.07
C ALA A 142 6.05 8.74 -11.67
N LEU A 143 5.83 10.01 -11.98
CA LEU A 143 6.69 11.14 -11.61
C LEU A 143 6.47 11.53 -10.15
N SER A 144 5.20 11.65 -9.76
CA SER A 144 4.81 11.92 -8.38
C SER A 144 3.50 11.23 -8.01
N SER A 145 3.36 10.88 -6.73
CA SER A 145 2.13 10.40 -6.12
C SER A 145 2.01 10.97 -4.72
N SER A 146 0.87 11.59 -4.41
CA SER A 146 0.60 12.17 -3.10
C SER A 146 -0.87 12.03 -2.70
N LEU A 147 -1.13 12.04 -1.38
CA LEU A 147 -2.48 12.11 -0.82
C LEU A 147 -2.72 13.53 -0.29
N GLU A 148 -3.85 14.10 -0.64
CA GLU A 148 -4.37 15.36 -0.12
C GLU A 148 -5.65 15.07 0.68
N PHE A 149 -5.75 15.62 1.89
CA PHE A 149 -6.89 15.43 2.78
C PHE A 149 -7.72 16.71 2.86
N LYS A 150 -8.95 16.66 2.32
CA LYS A 150 -9.93 17.75 2.41
C LYS A 150 -10.89 17.45 3.56
N THR A 151 -10.47 17.78 4.78
CA THR A 151 -11.13 17.37 6.04
C THR A 151 -12.58 17.83 6.14
N GLU A 152 -12.87 19.08 5.79
CA GLU A 152 -14.24 19.63 5.80
C GLU A 152 -15.23 18.84 4.89
N LYS A 153 -14.72 18.27 3.77
CA LYS A 153 -15.50 17.52 2.80
C LYS A 153 -15.38 16.01 2.97
N LYS A 154 -14.53 15.58 3.90
CA LYS A 154 -14.16 14.17 4.10
C LYS A 154 -13.74 13.51 2.78
N ILE A 155 -12.73 14.11 2.09
CA ILE A 155 -12.20 13.59 0.84
C ILE A 155 -10.71 13.27 1.03
N ILE A 156 -10.32 12.06 0.65
CA ILE A 156 -8.95 11.62 0.44
C ILE A 156 -8.71 11.68 -1.07
N GLN A 157 -7.88 12.60 -1.54
CA GLN A 157 -7.60 12.77 -2.95
C GLN A 157 -6.18 12.29 -3.25
N MET A 158 -6.04 11.28 -4.09
CA MET A 158 -4.77 10.89 -4.67
C MET A 158 -4.47 11.77 -5.89
N ASN A 159 -3.33 12.43 -5.88
CA ASN A 159 -2.80 13.18 -7.01
C ASN A 159 -1.65 12.36 -7.60
N LEU A 160 -1.75 12.03 -8.88
CA LEU A 160 -0.79 11.24 -9.62
C LEU A 160 -0.31 12.03 -10.84
N GLU A 161 0.99 12.14 -11.00
CA GLU A 161 1.61 12.65 -12.23
C GLU A 161 2.30 11.52 -12.96
N LEU A 162 1.94 11.32 -14.21
CA LEU A 162 2.49 10.33 -15.12
C LEU A 162 3.24 11.00 -16.26
N ASP A 163 4.35 10.42 -16.65
CA ASP A 163 5.09 10.74 -17.85
C ASP A 163 4.34 10.16 -19.07
N ASP A 164 3.60 11.00 -19.78
CA ASP A 164 2.76 10.60 -20.92
C ASP A 164 3.58 10.01 -22.09
N SER A 165 4.90 10.26 -22.12
CA SER A 165 5.78 9.64 -23.11
C SER A 165 6.08 8.16 -22.85
N MET A 166 5.86 7.71 -21.59
CA MET A 166 6.14 6.35 -21.15
C MET A 166 4.87 5.50 -21.02
N CYS A 167 3.77 6.11 -20.56
CA CYS A 167 2.53 5.40 -20.27
C CYS A 167 1.37 6.39 -20.26
N THR A 168 0.26 6.01 -20.87
CA THR A 168 -0.98 6.79 -20.80
C THR A 168 -1.71 6.53 -19.48
N VAL A 169 -2.66 7.43 -19.13
CA VAL A 169 -3.57 7.21 -17.99
C VAL A 169 -4.37 5.90 -18.15
N MET A 170 -4.71 5.53 -19.39
CA MET A 170 -5.42 4.26 -19.68
C MET A 170 -4.54 3.03 -19.40
N ASP A 171 -3.25 3.08 -19.72
CA ASP A 171 -2.31 1.99 -19.40
C ASP A 171 -2.18 1.81 -17.89
N TYR A 172 -2.10 2.93 -17.14
CA TYR A 172 -2.09 2.90 -15.68
C TYR A 172 -3.34 2.20 -15.12
N PHE A 173 -4.52 2.54 -15.61
CA PHE A 173 -5.76 1.90 -15.17
C PHE A 173 -5.88 0.45 -15.62
N GLY A 174 -5.36 0.09 -16.78
CA GLY A 174 -5.33 -1.30 -17.23
C GLY A 174 -4.66 -2.24 -16.22
N ILE A 175 -3.70 -1.70 -15.42
CA ILE A 175 -2.98 -2.47 -14.41
C ILE A 175 -3.52 -2.21 -12.99
N PHE A 176 -3.83 -0.97 -12.65
CA PHE A 176 -4.07 -0.55 -11.26
C PHE A 176 -5.53 -0.22 -10.94
N LEU A 177 -6.49 -0.54 -11.81
CA LEU A 177 -7.90 -0.28 -11.55
C LEU A 177 -8.37 -0.96 -10.24
N GLU A 178 -8.08 -2.24 -10.07
CA GLU A 178 -8.47 -3.00 -8.86
C GLU A 178 -7.88 -2.37 -7.60
N ARG A 179 -6.61 -1.92 -7.67
CA ARG A 179 -5.92 -1.21 -6.60
C ARG A 179 -6.63 0.11 -6.25
N MET A 180 -7.04 0.90 -7.24
CA MET A 180 -7.77 2.15 -7.00
C MET A 180 -9.18 1.90 -6.47
N MET A 181 -9.85 0.85 -6.92
CA MET A 181 -11.14 0.43 -6.38
C MET A 181 -11.02 -0.04 -4.91
N MET A 182 -9.93 -0.69 -4.55
CA MET A 182 -9.63 -1.06 -3.18
C MET A 182 -9.40 0.19 -2.29
N CYS A 183 -8.64 1.18 -2.78
CA CYS A 183 -8.46 2.47 -2.10
C CYS A 183 -9.80 3.19 -1.87
N ARG A 184 -10.70 3.14 -2.84
CA ARG A 184 -12.04 3.72 -2.68
C ARG A 184 -12.82 3.06 -1.56
N ARG A 185 -12.88 1.73 -1.52
CA ARG A 185 -13.52 0.97 -0.43
C ARG A 185 -12.88 1.26 0.93
N ALA A 186 -11.55 1.36 0.97
CA ALA A 186 -10.82 1.70 2.19
C ALA A 186 -11.19 3.11 2.72
N ALA A 187 -11.29 4.10 1.84
CA ALA A 187 -11.74 5.43 2.25
C ALA A 187 -13.18 5.41 2.78
N GLU A 188 -14.07 4.62 2.17
CA GLU A 188 -15.46 4.45 2.63
C GLU A 188 -15.53 3.85 4.05
N VAL A 189 -14.67 2.90 4.40
CA VAL A 189 -14.55 2.34 5.77
C VAL A 189 -14.15 3.42 6.78
N LEU A 190 -13.32 4.38 6.38
CA LEU A 190 -12.96 5.53 7.22
C LEU A 190 -14.06 6.61 7.27
N GLY A 191 -15.18 6.43 6.55
CA GLY A 191 -16.24 7.44 6.42
C GLY A 191 -15.84 8.63 5.52
N TRP A 192 -14.88 8.43 4.63
CA TRP A 192 -14.37 9.40 3.67
C TRP A 192 -14.64 8.96 2.22
N ARG A 193 -14.52 9.89 1.27
CA ARG A 193 -14.63 9.61 -0.16
C ARG A 193 -13.25 9.65 -0.81
N PHE A 194 -12.93 8.64 -1.60
CA PHE A 194 -11.71 8.63 -2.39
C PHE A 194 -11.91 9.39 -3.69
N LYS A 195 -10.92 10.17 -4.08
CA LYS A 195 -10.84 10.85 -5.37
C LYS A 195 -9.47 10.64 -5.99
N LEU A 196 -9.46 10.56 -7.32
CA LEU A 196 -8.24 10.41 -8.09
C LEU A 196 -8.13 11.51 -9.12
N VAL A 197 -6.99 12.17 -9.13
CA VAL A 197 -6.58 13.16 -10.14
C VAL A 197 -5.30 12.64 -10.78
N ALA A 198 -5.29 12.49 -12.10
CA ALA A 198 -4.10 12.12 -12.86
C ALA A 198 -3.81 13.16 -13.93
N ASN A 199 -2.57 13.65 -13.98
CA ASN A 199 -2.14 14.72 -14.90
C ASN A 199 -3.11 15.91 -14.91
N GLY A 200 -3.56 16.34 -13.72
CA GLY A 200 -4.50 17.44 -13.55
C GLY A 200 -5.98 17.11 -13.86
N SER A 201 -6.27 15.96 -14.47
CA SER A 201 -7.63 15.53 -14.82
C SER A 201 -8.28 14.75 -13.67
N LYS A 202 -9.50 15.14 -13.28
CA LYS A 202 -10.30 14.42 -12.29
C LYS A 202 -10.88 13.16 -12.94
N LEU A 203 -10.63 12.01 -12.34
CA LEU A 203 -11.06 10.71 -12.87
C LEU A 203 -12.21 10.10 -12.05
N CYS A 204 -12.34 10.44 -10.77
CA CYS A 204 -13.47 10.07 -9.91
C CYS A 204 -13.63 11.04 -8.73
#